data_8ebcc39d6316bb14a9860864b90f0e47
#
_entry.id   8ebcc39d6316bb14a9860864b90f0e47
#
_cell.length_a   1.000
_cell.length_b   1.000
_cell.length_c   1.000
_cell.angle_alpha   90.00
_cell.angle_beta   90.00
_cell.angle_gamma   90.00
#
_symmetry.space_group_name_H-M   'P 1'
#
loop_
_entity.id
_entity.type
_entity.pdbx_description
1 polymer ?
#
loop_
_entity_poly.entity_id
_entity_poly.type
_entity_poly.pdbx_seq_one_letter_code
_entity_poly.pdbx_strand_id
1 'polypeptide(L)'
;VLGALAVAASWSVLFVGAAQPAAADTQSKQWYLAAMQAEDMWRVTTGEGVKVAVIDSGVNPSTPSLQGQVLKGLDATSAPGDETDDYDGHGTTMAELIAGTGEGGGLKGIAPGAKIIPLRIGLGDFQKRYSMARDDAAHAIRAAADSDARIINMSFAGYGVSSQQHEAIKYAQSKGKLLFAGVGNEGHQENKRGYPAAYPEVVGVASADRAGKVSYYSQHAGTVDVASPGSDVPSWCDESFKSYCDGDGGTSAATAIASASAALVWSLHPDWTANQVLNVLFDTAARDWKDGERSEYLGQGLIRPSMNVLKGKGDPGPPDISPLTKEKTTGPAKSSEPSSSKSGSPQPAKNGEAVDKAVAVNESNSSDNGNQLGLILGVAAAVAVLGGVAYAVVRRRKAA
;
A
#
# COMPACT_ATOMS: atom_id res chain seq x y z
N VAL A 1 -86.16 -18.62 -7.00
CA VAL A 1 -84.77 -19.11 -7.22
C VAL A 1 -83.88 -17.90 -7.30
N LEU A 2 -83.22 -17.57 -6.17
CA LEU A 2 -82.26 -16.43 -6.11
C LEU A 2 -80.83 -16.99 -6.36
N GLY A 3 -80.18 -16.45 -7.36
CA GLY A 3 -78.79 -16.69 -7.64
C GLY A 3 -77.93 -15.62 -6.92
N ALA A 4 -76.97 -16.06 -6.07
CA ALA A 4 -75.99 -15.20 -5.45
C ALA A 4 -74.73 -15.17 -6.30
N LEU A 5 -74.36 -13.99 -6.81
CA LEU A 5 -73.06 -13.74 -7.44
C LEU A 5 -72.05 -13.37 -6.35
N ALA A 6 -71.00 -14.18 -6.20
CA ALA A 6 -69.86 -13.91 -5.36
C ALA A 6 -68.78 -13.16 -6.20
N VAL A 7 -68.50 -11.92 -5.88
CA VAL A 7 -67.39 -11.17 -6.47
C VAL A 7 -66.14 -11.38 -5.62
N ALA A 8 -65.19 -12.11 -6.15
CA ALA A 8 -63.85 -12.28 -5.57
C ALA A 8 -63.00 -11.07 -5.96
N ALA A 9 -62.71 -10.19 -5.00
CA ALA A 9 -61.77 -9.10 -5.16
C ALA A 9 -60.34 -9.62 -4.94
N SER A 10 -59.56 -9.71 -6.01
CA SER A 10 -58.12 -10.05 -5.96
C SER A 10 -57.35 -8.81 -5.59
N TRP A 11 -56.78 -8.77 -4.41
CA TRP A 11 -55.84 -7.75 -3.99
C TRP A 11 -54.44 -8.12 -4.52
N SER A 12 -54.01 -7.48 -5.61
CA SER A 12 -52.64 -7.53 -6.09
C SER A 12 -51.82 -6.55 -5.26
N VAL A 13 -51.06 -7.05 -4.29
CA VAL A 13 -50.06 -6.22 -3.58
C VAL A 13 -48.88 -6.02 -4.53
N LEU A 14 -48.81 -4.84 -5.10
CA LEU A 14 -47.61 -4.33 -5.79
C LEU A 14 -46.56 -4.05 -4.72
N PHE A 15 -45.58 -4.94 -4.56
CA PHE A 15 -44.33 -4.62 -3.91
C PHE A 15 -43.54 -3.69 -4.83
N VAL A 16 -43.73 -2.39 -4.65
CA VAL A 16 -42.79 -1.40 -5.18
C VAL A 16 -41.55 -1.49 -4.28
N GLY A 17 -40.55 -2.22 -4.73
CA GLY A 17 -39.24 -2.21 -4.08
C GLY A 17 -38.70 -0.77 -4.15
N ALA A 18 -38.70 -0.09 -3.02
CA ALA A 18 -38.00 1.17 -2.91
C ALA A 18 -36.50 0.87 -3.10
N ALA A 19 -35.98 1.15 -4.29
CA ALA A 19 -34.54 1.23 -4.51
C ALA A 19 -33.99 2.29 -3.54
N GLN A 20 -33.03 1.91 -2.71
CA GLN A 20 -32.43 2.82 -1.72
C GLN A 20 -31.67 3.92 -2.44
N PRO A 21 -32.07 5.20 -2.31
CA PRO A 21 -31.44 6.31 -3.02
C PRO A 21 -29.98 6.58 -2.57
N ALA A 22 -29.56 6.07 -1.40
CA ALA A 22 -28.21 6.30 -0.87
C ALA A 22 -27.10 5.58 -1.64
N ALA A 23 -27.41 4.46 -2.29
CA ALA A 23 -26.41 3.63 -2.98
C ALA A 23 -25.90 4.27 -4.27
N ALA A 24 -26.76 4.99 -5.00
CA ALA A 24 -26.38 5.64 -6.26
C ALA A 24 -25.53 6.90 -6.04
N ASP A 25 -25.56 7.50 -4.85
CA ASP A 25 -24.88 8.76 -4.57
C ASP A 25 -23.36 8.56 -4.35
N THR A 26 -22.92 7.54 -3.60
CA THR A 26 -21.49 7.31 -3.33
C THR A 26 -20.70 6.99 -4.59
N GLN A 27 -21.21 6.11 -5.46
CA GLN A 27 -20.53 5.74 -6.70
C GLN A 27 -20.49 6.90 -7.70
N SER A 28 -21.52 7.76 -7.75
CA SER A 28 -21.52 8.94 -8.61
C SER A 28 -20.43 9.96 -8.25
N LYS A 29 -19.95 9.93 -7.00
CA LYS A 29 -18.87 10.78 -6.50
C LYS A 29 -17.46 10.24 -6.84
N GLN A 30 -17.35 8.98 -7.28
CA GLN A 30 -16.08 8.36 -7.69
C GLN A 30 -15.64 8.83 -9.09
N TRP A 31 -15.41 10.13 -9.22
CA TRP A 31 -15.06 10.78 -10.49
C TRP A 31 -13.85 10.16 -11.20
N TYR A 32 -12.92 9.63 -10.44
CA TYR A 32 -11.69 9.03 -10.95
C TYR A 32 -11.94 7.75 -11.77
N LEU A 33 -13.04 7.03 -11.55
CA LEU A 33 -13.39 5.85 -12.35
C LEU A 33 -13.53 6.21 -13.82
N ALA A 34 -14.30 7.27 -14.11
CA ALA A 34 -14.47 7.74 -15.49
C ALA A 34 -13.18 8.35 -16.06
N ALA A 35 -12.47 9.18 -15.27
CA ALA A 35 -11.21 9.80 -15.67
C ALA A 35 -10.12 8.79 -16.04
N MET A 36 -10.08 7.64 -15.36
CA MET A 36 -9.13 6.56 -15.60
C MET A 36 -9.60 5.52 -16.61
N GLN A 37 -10.83 5.64 -17.15
CA GLN A 37 -11.46 4.67 -18.05
C GLN A 37 -11.64 3.28 -17.38
N ALA A 38 -12.03 3.27 -16.10
CA ALA A 38 -12.10 2.07 -15.30
C ALA A 38 -13.04 1.01 -15.90
N GLU A 39 -14.23 1.41 -16.34
CA GLU A 39 -15.22 0.50 -16.96
C GLU A 39 -14.70 -0.19 -18.23
N ASP A 40 -13.92 0.52 -19.03
CA ASP A 40 -13.30 -0.08 -20.21
C ASP A 40 -12.18 -1.05 -19.82
N MET A 41 -11.37 -0.70 -18.82
CA MET A 41 -10.34 -1.59 -18.29
C MET A 41 -10.93 -2.87 -17.71
N TRP A 42 -12.06 -2.82 -17.00
CA TRP A 42 -12.72 -3.99 -16.43
C TRP A 42 -13.27 -4.99 -17.45
N ARG A 43 -13.44 -4.59 -18.69
CA ARG A 43 -13.76 -5.53 -19.80
C ARG A 43 -12.54 -6.36 -20.22
N VAL A 44 -11.35 -5.94 -19.82
CA VAL A 44 -10.08 -6.61 -20.15
C VAL A 44 -9.54 -7.37 -18.94
N THR A 45 -9.48 -6.72 -17.80
CA THR A 45 -9.08 -7.31 -16.50
C THR A 45 -9.66 -6.50 -15.34
N THR A 46 -9.96 -7.18 -14.24
CA THR A 46 -10.36 -6.56 -12.98
C THR A 46 -9.28 -6.71 -11.88
N GLY A 47 -8.08 -7.21 -12.24
CA GLY A 47 -6.99 -7.40 -11.28
C GLY A 47 -6.92 -8.80 -10.69
N GLU A 48 -7.54 -9.79 -11.31
CA GLU A 48 -7.60 -11.18 -10.83
C GLU A 48 -6.21 -11.76 -10.62
N GLY A 49 -6.08 -12.58 -9.57
CA GLY A 49 -4.81 -13.24 -9.21
C GLY A 49 -3.81 -12.35 -8.49
N VAL A 50 -4.07 -11.04 -8.37
CA VAL A 50 -3.21 -10.12 -7.62
C VAL A 50 -3.73 -9.92 -6.21
N LYS A 51 -2.82 -10.02 -5.23
CA LYS A 51 -3.09 -9.74 -3.82
C LYS A 51 -2.36 -8.46 -3.43
N VAL A 52 -3.06 -7.57 -2.73
CA VAL A 52 -2.53 -6.31 -2.23
C VAL A 52 -2.56 -6.35 -0.71
N ALA A 53 -1.40 -6.19 -0.08
CA ALA A 53 -1.31 -5.97 1.36
C ALA A 53 -1.66 -4.52 1.67
N VAL A 54 -2.64 -4.30 2.53
CA VAL A 54 -3.05 -2.98 3.01
C VAL A 54 -2.59 -2.83 4.45
N ILE A 55 -1.53 -2.04 4.65
CA ILE A 55 -0.99 -1.72 5.98
C ILE A 55 -1.66 -0.44 6.45
N ASP A 56 -2.61 -0.55 7.39
CA ASP A 56 -3.48 0.55 7.77
C ASP A 56 -4.15 0.31 9.14
N SER A 57 -5.23 1.02 9.45
CA SER A 57 -6.03 0.96 10.69
C SER A 57 -6.79 -0.36 10.92
N GLY A 58 -6.75 -1.28 9.99
CA GLY A 58 -7.57 -2.50 9.90
C GLY A 58 -8.44 -2.47 8.65
N VAL A 59 -9.11 -3.59 8.31
CA VAL A 59 -10.03 -3.65 7.16
C VAL A 59 -11.27 -4.45 7.54
N ASN A 60 -12.42 -3.82 7.59
CA ASN A 60 -13.70 -4.47 7.88
C ASN A 60 -14.22 -5.27 6.65
N PRO A 61 -14.16 -6.61 6.67
CA PRO A 61 -14.61 -7.45 5.55
C PRO A 61 -16.14 -7.55 5.42
N SER A 62 -16.89 -7.04 6.40
CA SER A 62 -18.34 -7.16 6.43
C SER A 62 -19.06 -6.04 5.68
N THR A 63 -18.33 -5.00 5.22
CA THR A 63 -18.92 -4.01 4.33
C THR A 63 -19.37 -4.69 3.02
N PRO A 64 -20.54 -4.34 2.46
CA PRO A 64 -21.04 -5.02 1.25
C PRO A 64 -20.04 -5.03 0.10
N SER A 65 -19.29 -3.97 -0.05
CA SER A 65 -18.29 -3.81 -1.13
C SER A 65 -17.05 -4.69 -0.95
N LEU A 66 -16.74 -5.13 0.27
CA LEU A 66 -15.58 -6.00 0.54
C LEU A 66 -15.93 -7.46 0.81
N GLN A 67 -17.19 -7.84 0.74
CA GLN A 67 -17.57 -9.24 0.95
C GLN A 67 -16.83 -10.16 -0.04
N GLY A 68 -16.08 -11.13 0.53
CA GLY A 68 -15.27 -12.07 -0.23
C GLY A 68 -13.98 -11.49 -0.85
N GLN A 69 -13.66 -10.21 -0.59
CA GLN A 69 -12.44 -9.58 -1.11
C GLN A 69 -11.27 -9.66 -0.12
N VAL A 70 -11.55 -9.74 1.18
CA VAL A 70 -10.53 -9.71 2.24
C VAL A 70 -10.09 -11.12 2.60
N LEU A 71 -8.80 -11.34 2.58
CA LEU A 71 -8.13 -12.57 3.00
C LEU A 71 -7.67 -12.44 4.46
N LYS A 72 -7.17 -13.54 5.04
CA LYS A 72 -6.54 -13.50 6.36
C LYS A 72 -5.29 -12.63 6.31
N GLY A 73 -5.14 -11.76 7.29
CA GLY A 73 -4.04 -10.84 7.45
C GLY A 73 -3.30 -11.01 8.77
N LEU A 74 -2.84 -9.90 9.34
CA LEU A 74 -2.13 -9.85 10.62
C LEU A 74 -2.46 -8.55 11.36
N ASP A 75 -2.72 -8.66 12.65
CA ASP A 75 -2.66 -7.53 13.56
C ASP A 75 -1.23 -7.36 14.09
N ALA A 76 -0.56 -6.27 13.72
CA ALA A 76 0.77 -5.94 14.22
C ALA A 76 0.73 -5.11 15.51
N THR A 77 -0.48 -4.78 16.00
CA THR A 77 -0.66 -3.98 17.21
C THR A 77 -0.70 -4.85 18.47
N SER A 78 -0.62 -4.20 19.63
CA SER A 78 -0.89 -4.81 20.93
C SER A 78 -2.26 -4.45 21.49
N ALA A 79 -3.11 -3.77 20.69
CA ALA A 79 -4.45 -3.38 21.08
C ALA A 79 -5.43 -4.56 20.97
N PRO A 80 -6.57 -4.51 21.69
CA PRO A 80 -7.65 -5.48 21.51
C PRO A 80 -8.17 -5.50 20.06
N GLY A 81 -8.60 -6.68 19.60
CA GLY A 81 -9.13 -6.89 18.28
C GLY A 81 -8.17 -7.66 17.38
N ASP A 82 -8.46 -7.67 16.07
CA ASP A 82 -7.65 -8.32 15.05
C ASP A 82 -7.51 -7.43 13.80
N GLU A 83 -6.92 -7.97 12.73
CA GLU A 83 -6.70 -7.24 11.49
C GLU A 83 -7.98 -6.80 10.78
N THR A 84 -9.13 -7.33 11.18
CA THR A 84 -10.44 -6.97 10.61
C THR A 84 -11.19 -5.91 11.41
N ASP A 85 -10.69 -5.57 12.60
CA ASP A 85 -11.21 -4.49 13.42
C ASP A 85 -10.58 -3.14 13.00
N ASP A 86 -11.19 -2.49 12.04
CA ASP A 86 -10.80 -1.13 11.61
C ASP A 86 -11.36 -0.10 12.61
N TYR A 87 -10.47 0.61 13.28
CA TYR A 87 -10.81 1.53 14.38
C TYR A 87 -11.15 2.96 13.96
N ASP A 88 -11.09 3.28 12.66
CA ASP A 88 -11.47 4.62 12.16
C ASP A 88 -12.13 4.64 10.77
N GLY A 89 -12.15 3.52 10.05
CA GLY A 89 -12.71 3.39 8.71
C GLY A 89 -11.74 3.74 7.57
N HIS A 90 -10.51 4.19 7.89
CA HIS A 90 -9.54 4.57 6.87
C HIS A 90 -9.03 3.36 6.09
N GLY A 91 -8.57 2.30 6.77
CA GLY A 91 -8.05 1.11 6.09
C GLY A 91 -9.10 0.38 5.25
N THR A 92 -10.36 0.34 5.72
CA THR A 92 -11.49 -0.19 4.96
C THR A 92 -11.74 0.64 3.70
N THR A 93 -11.68 1.97 3.80
CA THR A 93 -11.78 2.86 2.64
C THR A 93 -10.66 2.58 1.63
N MET A 94 -9.41 2.46 2.09
CA MET A 94 -8.28 2.15 1.19
C MET A 94 -8.46 0.79 0.50
N ALA A 95 -8.91 -0.21 1.24
CA ALA A 95 -9.20 -1.53 0.68
C ALA A 95 -10.32 -1.49 -0.37
N GLU A 96 -11.38 -0.72 -0.13
CA GLU A 96 -12.46 -0.54 -1.11
C GLU A 96 -12.01 0.23 -2.35
N LEU A 97 -11.17 1.27 -2.22
CA LEU A 97 -10.59 1.97 -3.37
C LEU A 97 -9.72 1.06 -4.25
N ILE A 98 -9.12 0.03 -3.65
CA ILE A 98 -8.33 -0.98 -4.37
C ILE A 98 -9.24 -2.03 -4.99
N ALA A 99 -10.04 -2.74 -4.18
CA ALA A 99 -10.68 -4.00 -4.55
C ALA A 99 -12.19 -4.05 -4.25
N GLY A 100 -12.81 -2.93 -3.91
CA GLY A 100 -14.25 -2.88 -3.66
C GLY A 100 -15.06 -3.30 -4.87
N THR A 101 -16.11 -4.10 -4.65
CA THR A 101 -17.01 -4.57 -5.72
C THR A 101 -18.05 -3.53 -6.11
N GLY A 102 -18.31 -2.55 -5.24
CA GLY A 102 -19.41 -1.57 -5.40
C GLY A 102 -20.77 -2.12 -4.95
N GLU A 103 -20.83 -3.34 -4.43
CA GLU A 103 -22.06 -3.94 -3.90
C GLU A 103 -22.62 -3.10 -2.74
N GLY A 104 -23.95 -3.13 -2.58
CA GLY A 104 -24.65 -2.38 -1.54
C GLY A 104 -24.48 -0.86 -1.63
N GLY A 105 -24.01 -0.33 -2.77
CA GLY A 105 -23.72 1.09 -2.95
C GLY A 105 -22.41 1.55 -2.33
N GLY A 106 -21.55 0.61 -1.96
CA GLY A 106 -20.19 0.89 -1.49
C GLY A 106 -19.27 1.39 -2.61
N LEU A 107 -18.03 1.73 -2.24
CA LEU A 107 -17.03 2.16 -3.21
C LEU A 107 -16.66 1.03 -4.17
N LYS A 108 -16.49 1.37 -5.44
CA LYS A 108 -15.97 0.45 -6.44
C LYS A 108 -14.49 0.71 -6.64
N GLY A 109 -13.68 -0.31 -6.41
CA GLY A 109 -12.23 -0.24 -6.54
C GLY A 109 -11.78 -0.23 -8.00
N ILE A 110 -10.58 0.29 -8.24
CA ILE A 110 -9.98 0.27 -9.59
C ILE A 110 -9.64 -1.16 -10.01
N ALA A 111 -9.33 -2.06 -9.09
CA ALA A 111 -9.02 -3.47 -9.33
C ALA A 111 -9.97 -4.40 -8.55
N PRO A 112 -11.29 -4.44 -8.89
CA PRO A 112 -12.30 -5.13 -8.09
C PRO A 112 -12.16 -6.67 -8.07
N GLY A 113 -11.30 -7.25 -8.90
CA GLY A 113 -10.94 -8.67 -8.89
C GLY A 113 -9.70 -9.00 -8.04
N ALA A 114 -8.97 -8.00 -7.56
CA ALA A 114 -7.85 -8.18 -6.67
C ALA A 114 -8.33 -8.61 -5.26
N LYS A 115 -7.43 -9.16 -4.45
CA LYS A 115 -7.72 -9.54 -3.06
C LYS A 115 -6.86 -8.74 -2.08
N ILE A 116 -7.41 -8.45 -0.91
CA ILE A 116 -6.80 -7.66 0.15
C ILE A 116 -6.26 -8.57 1.24
N ILE A 117 -5.03 -8.34 1.66
CA ILE A 117 -4.43 -8.89 2.88
C ILE A 117 -4.31 -7.73 3.87
N PRO A 118 -5.16 -7.65 4.90
CA PRO A 118 -5.14 -6.56 5.88
C PRO A 118 -3.98 -6.73 6.85
N LEU A 119 -3.29 -5.64 7.15
CA LEU A 119 -2.23 -5.62 8.16
C LEU A 119 -2.47 -4.41 9.06
N ARG A 120 -3.06 -4.66 10.24
CA ARG A 120 -3.44 -3.60 11.16
C ARG A 120 -2.23 -3.06 11.91
N ILE A 121 -2.08 -1.74 11.90
CA ILE A 121 -1.07 -0.99 12.65
C ILE A 121 -1.73 0.13 13.45
N GLY A 122 -1.01 0.65 14.45
CA GLY A 122 -1.45 1.80 15.22
C GLY A 122 -1.09 3.11 14.52
N LEU A 123 -2.09 3.95 14.24
CA LEU A 123 -1.91 5.28 13.66
C LEU A 123 -2.54 6.35 14.55
N GLY A 124 -2.02 7.57 14.49
CA GLY A 124 -2.63 8.74 15.09
C GLY A 124 -2.97 8.61 16.58
N ASP A 125 -4.22 8.87 16.92
CA ASP A 125 -4.70 8.84 18.31
C ASP A 125 -4.88 7.42 18.86
N PHE A 126 -5.13 6.44 17.99
CA PHE A 126 -5.16 5.03 18.38
C PHE A 126 -3.79 4.57 18.89
N GLN A 127 -2.72 4.90 18.17
CA GLN A 127 -1.35 4.61 18.60
C GLN A 127 -1.03 5.24 19.95
N LYS A 128 -1.45 6.49 20.18
CA LYS A 128 -1.26 7.19 21.45
C LYS A 128 -2.04 6.54 22.60
N ARG A 129 -3.31 6.17 22.35
CA ARG A 129 -4.21 5.57 23.35
C ARG A 129 -3.66 4.26 23.90
N TYR A 130 -3.07 3.43 23.05
CA TYR A 130 -2.52 2.13 23.46
C TYR A 130 -1.02 2.14 23.69
N SER A 131 -0.37 3.32 23.69
CA SER A 131 1.09 3.47 23.92
C SER A 131 1.94 2.53 23.04
N MET A 132 1.53 2.35 21.79
CA MET A 132 2.16 1.40 20.87
C MET A 132 3.57 1.83 20.49
N ALA A 133 4.43 0.85 20.28
CA ALA A 133 5.76 1.08 19.75
C ALA A 133 5.68 1.56 18.28
N ARG A 134 6.67 2.36 17.85
CA ARG A 134 6.76 2.81 16.45
C ARG A 134 7.11 1.69 15.46
N ASP A 135 7.32 0.48 15.96
CA ASP A 135 7.85 -0.64 15.17
C ASP A 135 6.75 -1.50 14.54
N ASP A 136 5.47 -1.23 14.83
CA ASP A 136 4.31 -1.94 14.26
C ASP A 136 4.38 -1.95 12.72
N ALA A 137 4.68 -0.81 12.11
CA ALA A 137 4.79 -0.70 10.66
C ALA A 137 5.93 -1.56 10.09
N ALA A 138 7.07 -1.67 10.78
CA ALA A 138 8.17 -2.54 10.35
C ALA A 138 7.78 -4.02 10.41
N HIS A 139 7.05 -4.42 11.46
CA HIS A 139 6.51 -5.78 11.60
C HIS A 139 5.49 -6.07 10.50
N ALA A 140 4.54 -5.18 10.26
CA ALA A 140 3.54 -5.31 9.22
C ALA A 140 4.17 -5.40 7.81
N ILE A 141 5.19 -4.57 7.50
CA ILE A 141 5.91 -4.63 6.22
C ILE A 141 6.61 -5.98 6.03
N ARG A 142 7.24 -6.54 7.08
CA ARG A 142 7.84 -7.88 7.01
C ARG A 142 6.80 -8.96 6.78
N ALA A 143 5.68 -8.93 7.50
CA ALA A 143 4.58 -9.85 7.31
C ALA A 143 3.99 -9.77 5.89
N ALA A 144 3.81 -8.55 5.36
CA ALA A 144 3.42 -8.34 3.96
C ALA A 144 4.44 -8.93 2.98
N ALA A 145 5.73 -8.78 3.26
CA ALA A 145 6.82 -9.35 2.44
C ALA A 145 6.80 -10.87 2.40
N ASP A 146 6.45 -11.51 3.51
CA ASP A 146 6.37 -12.97 3.64
C ASP A 146 5.04 -13.56 3.15
N SER A 147 4.03 -12.71 2.91
CA SER A 147 2.73 -13.10 2.36
C SER A 147 2.76 -13.29 0.84
N ASP A 148 1.63 -13.75 0.30
CA ASP A 148 1.42 -13.85 -1.15
C ASP A 148 1.11 -12.50 -1.82
N ALA A 149 1.07 -11.38 -1.08
CA ALA A 149 0.88 -10.06 -1.68
C ALA A 149 1.98 -9.75 -2.67
N ARG A 150 1.62 -9.21 -3.82
CA ARG A 150 2.58 -8.66 -4.78
C ARG A 150 2.82 -7.17 -4.55
N ILE A 151 1.80 -6.47 -4.06
CA ILE A 151 1.80 -5.03 -3.84
C ILE A 151 1.60 -4.77 -2.36
N ILE A 152 2.32 -3.80 -1.82
CA ILE A 152 2.18 -3.31 -0.45
C ILE A 152 1.73 -1.86 -0.52
N ASN A 153 0.52 -1.60 -0.04
CA ASN A 153 -0.07 -0.27 0.08
C ASN A 153 0.15 0.27 1.49
N MET A 154 0.77 1.44 1.60
CA MET A 154 1.07 2.14 2.85
C MET A 154 0.47 3.55 2.80
N SER A 155 -0.83 3.66 3.13
CA SER A 155 -1.57 4.91 3.07
C SER A 155 -1.36 5.78 4.32
N PHE A 156 -0.13 5.88 4.78
CA PHE A 156 0.26 6.69 5.93
C PHE A 156 1.60 7.39 5.70
N ALA A 157 1.83 8.48 6.42
CA ALA A 157 3.10 9.21 6.43
C ALA A 157 3.44 9.67 7.85
N GLY A 158 4.71 9.59 8.20
CA GLY A 158 5.24 10.08 9.46
C GLY A 158 6.56 10.83 9.26
N TYR A 159 6.94 11.68 10.24
CA TYR A 159 8.15 12.50 10.16
C TYR A 159 9.29 11.89 10.97
N GLY A 160 9.86 10.86 10.51
CA GLY A 160 11.00 10.28 11.21
C GLY A 160 11.55 9.07 10.49
N VAL A 161 12.84 9.03 10.36
CA VAL A 161 13.54 7.85 9.83
C VAL A 161 13.50 6.75 10.87
N SER A 162 13.03 5.57 10.49
CA SER A 162 13.17 4.34 11.29
C SER A 162 14.07 3.36 10.54
N SER A 163 15.18 2.98 11.14
CA SER A 163 16.08 1.97 10.56
C SER A 163 15.37 0.61 10.42
N GLN A 164 14.53 0.25 11.39
CA GLN A 164 13.76 -1.00 11.37
C GLN A 164 12.75 -1.01 10.21
N GLN A 165 12.05 0.11 9.98
CA GLN A 165 11.13 0.26 8.86
C GLN A 165 11.88 0.19 7.51
N HIS A 166 13.03 0.86 7.39
CA HIS A 166 13.84 0.82 6.16
C HIS A 166 14.36 -0.59 5.87
N GLU A 167 14.85 -1.31 6.88
CA GLU A 167 15.28 -2.70 6.72
C GLU A 167 14.12 -3.64 6.32
N ALA A 168 12.91 -3.41 6.85
CA ALA A 168 11.72 -4.15 6.45
C ALA A 168 11.32 -3.86 4.97
N ILE A 169 11.46 -2.63 4.53
CA ILE A 169 11.23 -2.20 3.13
C ILE A 169 12.24 -2.86 2.19
N LYS A 170 13.53 -2.84 2.50
CA LYS A 170 14.56 -3.53 1.72
C LYS A 170 14.30 -5.04 1.63
N TYR A 171 13.88 -5.62 2.75
CA TYR A 171 13.47 -7.02 2.78
C TYR A 171 12.29 -7.29 1.84
N ALA A 172 11.24 -6.45 1.89
CA ALA A 172 10.10 -6.57 0.99
C ALA A 172 10.50 -6.41 -0.49
N GLN A 173 11.37 -5.46 -0.82
CA GLN A 173 11.92 -5.30 -2.16
C GLN A 173 12.68 -6.57 -2.59
N SER A 174 13.50 -7.16 -1.71
CA SER A 174 14.24 -8.40 -2.01
C SER A 174 13.32 -9.60 -2.27
N LYS A 175 12.10 -9.57 -1.75
CA LYS A 175 11.02 -10.53 -2.04
C LYS A 175 10.25 -10.22 -3.32
N GLY A 176 10.63 -9.17 -4.05
CA GLY A 176 9.97 -8.77 -5.30
C GLY A 176 8.64 -8.06 -5.10
N LYS A 177 8.40 -7.47 -3.93
CA LYS A 177 7.19 -6.69 -3.67
C LYS A 177 7.31 -5.29 -4.27
N LEU A 178 6.19 -4.76 -4.79
CA LEU A 178 6.05 -3.38 -5.21
C LEU A 178 5.42 -2.57 -4.07
N LEU A 179 6.11 -1.52 -3.61
CA LEU A 179 5.72 -0.76 -2.43
C LEU A 179 5.27 0.65 -2.83
N PHE A 180 4.07 1.02 -2.44
CA PHE A 180 3.52 2.37 -2.62
C PHE A 180 3.27 3.02 -1.27
N ALA A 181 3.58 4.32 -1.15
CA ALA A 181 3.25 5.09 0.05
C ALA A 181 2.83 6.52 -0.28
N GLY A 182 1.91 7.07 0.50
CA GLY A 182 1.50 8.46 0.42
C GLY A 182 2.62 9.40 0.87
N VAL A 183 2.84 10.47 0.11
CA VAL A 183 3.91 11.44 0.44
C VAL A 183 3.57 12.32 1.64
N GLY A 184 2.29 12.37 2.05
CA GLY A 184 1.76 13.16 3.17
C GLY A 184 0.89 14.33 2.73
N ASN A 185 0.13 14.90 3.69
CA ASN A 185 -0.93 15.87 3.43
C ASN A 185 -0.66 17.28 4.00
N GLU A 186 0.59 17.60 4.32
CA GLU A 186 0.97 18.89 4.93
C GLU A 186 1.82 19.76 4.01
N GLY A 187 1.68 19.56 2.67
CA GLY A 187 2.45 20.30 1.67
C GLY A 187 2.24 21.82 1.72
N HIS A 188 1.05 22.27 2.13
CA HIS A 188 0.71 23.68 2.30
C HIS A 188 1.23 24.29 3.63
N GLN A 189 1.82 23.48 4.51
CA GLN A 189 2.37 23.90 5.81
C GLN A 189 3.90 23.79 5.78
N GLU A 190 4.45 22.69 6.30
CA GLU A 190 5.89 22.51 6.45
C GLU A 190 6.54 21.75 5.29
N ASN A 191 5.78 21.08 4.44
CA ASN A 191 6.24 20.29 3.29
C ASN A 191 7.45 19.40 3.62
N LYS A 192 7.44 18.75 4.78
CA LYS A 192 8.51 17.83 5.22
C LYS A 192 8.45 16.53 4.45
N ARG A 193 9.58 15.82 4.39
CA ARG A 193 9.60 14.45 3.85
C ARG A 193 8.80 13.50 4.71
N GLY A 194 7.81 12.84 4.13
CA GLY A 194 7.02 11.80 4.77
C GLY A 194 7.65 10.42 4.55
N TYR A 195 7.72 9.62 5.62
CA TYR A 195 8.13 8.21 5.56
C TYR A 195 6.91 7.33 5.76
N PRO A 196 6.80 6.20 5.00
CA PRO A 196 7.85 5.52 4.25
C PRO A 196 8.08 6.01 2.80
N ALA A 197 7.30 6.93 2.25
CA ALA A 197 7.45 7.41 0.87
C ALA A 197 8.85 7.98 0.54
N ALA A 198 9.57 8.48 1.55
CA ALA A 198 10.91 9.03 1.35
C ALA A 198 12.04 7.99 1.31
N TYR A 199 11.75 6.68 1.51
CA TYR A 199 12.76 5.65 1.29
C TYR A 199 12.92 5.36 -0.21
N PRO A 200 14.17 5.17 -0.69
CA PRO A 200 14.46 5.03 -2.12
C PRO A 200 13.77 3.84 -2.81
N GLU A 201 13.37 2.83 -2.05
CA GLU A 201 12.75 1.59 -2.53
C GLU A 201 11.22 1.69 -2.64
N VAL A 202 10.63 2.79 -2.18
CA VAL A 202 9.18 3.00 -2.09
C VAL A 202 8.73 4.01 -3.14
N VAL A 203 7.65 3.70 -3.83
CA VAL A 203 7.01 4.63 -4.77
C VAL A 203 6.23 5.68 -3.98
N GLY A 204 6.75 6.90 -3.94
CA GLY A 204 6.07 8.03 -3.33
C GLY A 204 4.92 8.55 -4.21
N VAL A 205 3.70 8.53 -3.67
CA VAL A 205 2.49 8.88 -4.41
C VAL A 205 1.93 10.22 -3.94
N ALA A 206 1.87 11.18 -4.85
CA ALA A 206 1.20 12.46 -4.66
C ALA A 206 -0.29 12.39 -5.03
N SER A 207 -1.10 13.25 -4.40
CA SER A 207 -2.52 13.41 -4.72
C SER A 207 -2.71 14.42 -5.85
N ALA A 208 -3.57 14.08 -6.81
CA ALA A 208 -4.02 14.98 -7.86
C ALA A 208 -5.55 15.17 -7.83
N ASP A 209 -6.00 16.34 -8.27
CA ASP A 209 -7.39 16.69 -8.42
C ASP A 209 -8.00 16.27 -9.77
N ARG A 210 -9.28 16.56 -9.99
CA ARG A 210 -10.01 16.26 -11.23
C ARG A 210 -9.44 16.93 -12.48
N ALA A 211 -8.68 18.02 -12.32
CA ALA A 211 -8.00 18.71 -13.43
C ALA A 211 -6.60 18.15 -13.70
N GLY A 212 -6.18 17.12 -12.95
CA GLY A 212 -4.83 16.54 -13.04
C GLY A 212 -3.75 17.40 -12.41
N LYS A 213 -4.12 18.40 -11.60
CA LYS A 213 -3.19 19.24 -10.84
C LYS A 213 -2.91 18.58 -9.49
N VAL A 214 -1.69 18.78 -8.98
CA VAL A 214 -1.36 18.37 -7.62
C VAL A 214 -2.30 19.05 -6.62
N SER A 215 -2.81 18.26 -5.67
CA SER A 215 -3.65 18.76 -4.59
C SER A 215 -2.85 19.68 -3.68
N TYR A 216 -3.44 20.77 -3.22
CA TYR A 216 -2.75 21.81 -2.44
C TYR A 216 -2.09 21.29 -1.15
N TYR A 217 -2.65 20.23 -0.58
CA TYR A 217 -2.12 19.60 0.63
C TYR A 217 -1.00 18.59 0.36
N SER A 218 -0.89 18.06 -0.87
CA SER A 218 0.07 17.01 -1.19
C SER A 218 1.51 17.48 -1.00
N GLN A 219 2.28 16.74 -0.19
CA GLN A 219 3.69 17.04 0.01
C GLN A 219 4.50 16.77 -1.26
N HIS A 220 5.58 17.52 -1.45
CA HIS A 220 6.41 17.49 -2.64
C HIS A 220 7.92 17.66 -2.35
N ALA A 221 8.35 17.33 -1.14
CA ALA A 221 9.73 17.51 -0.65
C ALA A 221 10.78 16.59 -1.31
N GLY A 222 10.70 16.38 -2.63
CA GLY A 222 11.60 15.50 -3.40
C GLY A 222 11.33 14.01 -3.21
N THR A 223 10.11 13.64 -2.77
CA THR A 223 9.70 12.26 -2.51
C THR A 223 8.61 11.76 -3.45
N VAL A 224 8.18 12.58 -4.40
CA VAL A 224 7.12 12.22 -5.36
C VAL A 224 7.70 11.45 -6.53
N ASP A 225 7.25 10.21 -6.74
CA ASP A 225 7.61 9.41 -7.91
C ASP A 225 6.51 9.42 -8.97
N VAL A 226 5.24 9.45 -8.54
CA VAL A 226 4.08 9.49 -9.42
C VAL A 226 2.93 10.19 -8.71
N ALA A 227 2.00 10.76 -9.46
CA ALA A 227 0.74 11.26 -8.91
C ALA A 227 -0.43 10.36 -9.32
N SER A 228 -1.48 10.36 -8.49
CA SER A 228 -2.70 9.60 -8.73
C SER A 228 -3.92 10.43 -8.28
N PRO A 229 -5.12 10.20 -8.81
CA PRO A 229 -6.33 10.80 -8.28
C PRO A 229 -6.44 10.59 -6.76
N GLY A 230 -6.68 11.66 -6.01
CA GLY A 230 -6.76 11.57 -4.55
C GLY A 230 -7.58 12.67 -3.90
N SER A 231 -7.98 13.73 -4.63
CA SER A 231 -8.89 14.76 -4.10
C SER A 231 -10.35 14.38 -4.32
N ASP A 232 -11.22 14.85 -3.45
CA ASP A 232 -12.68 14.65 -3.53
C ASP A 232 -13.05 13.16 -3.70
N VAL A 233 -12.42 12.30 -2.91
CA VAL A 233 -12.67 10.86 -2.90
C VAL A 233 -13.55 10.52 -1.70
N PRO A 234 -14.71 9.88 -1.88
CA PRO A 234 -15.55 9.45 -0.78
C PRO A 234 -14.81 8.46 0.14
N SER A 235 -15.09 8.55 1.44
CA SER A 235 -14.50 7.70 2.47
C SER A 235 -15.54 7.33 3.53
N TRP A 236 -15.35 6.23 4.24
CA TRP A 236 -16.12 5.96 5.44
C TRP A 236 -15.97 7.11 6.45
N CYS A 237 -17.07 7.55 7.03
CA CYS A 237 -17.06 8.68 7.97
C CYS A 237 -16.34 8.32 9.27
N ASP A 238 -16.49 7.09 9.71
CA ASP A 238 -15.96 6.57 10.97
C ASP A 238 -16.02 5.02 11.00
N GLU A 239 -15.58 4.43 12.11
CA GLU A 239 -15.58 2.99 12.38
C GLU A 239 -16.97 2.36 12.52
N SER A 240 -18.04 3.14 12.47
CA SER A 240 -19.41 2.61 12.50
C SER A 240 -19.88 2.04 11.16
N PHE A 241 -19.21 2.39 10.07
CA PHE A 241 -19.53 1.96 8.70
C PHE A 241 -20.99 2.18 8.29
N LYS A 242 -21.60 3.29 8.77
CA LYS A 242 -23.01 3.62 8.50
C LYS A 242 -23.18 4.50 7.27
N SER A 243 -22.19 5.34 6.96
CA SER A 243 -22.26 6.28 5.86
C SER A 243 -20.90 6.63 5.31
N TYR A 244 -20.87 6.98 4.02
CA TYR A 244 -19.72 7.62 3.39
C TYR A 244 -19.84 9.12 3.53
N CYS A 245 -18.74 9.75 3.89
CA CYS A 245 -18.57 11.19 3.87
C CYS A 245 -18.00 11.66 2.55
N ASP A 246 -18.32 12.90 2.18
CA ASP A 246 -17.58 13.62 1.16
C ASP A 246 -16.21 13.94 1.77
N GLY A 247 -15.21 13.16 1.40
CA GLY A 247 -13.86 13.34 1.90
C GLY A 247 -13.10 14.37 1.09
N ASP A 248 -12.20 15.10 1.74
CA ASP A 248 -11.22 15.94 1.04
C ASP A 248 -10.23 15.07 0.23
N GLY A 249 -10.32 13.75 0.40
CA GLY A 249 -9.36 12.79 -0.15
C GLY A 249 -8.03 12.85 0.59
N GLY A 250 -6.94 12.51 -0.09
CA GLY A 250 -5.60 12.53 0.48
C GLY A 250 -4.59 11.79 -0.38
N THR A 251 -3.33 11.90 -0.02
CA THR A 251 -2.29 11.06 -0.61
C THR A 251 -2.52 9.57 -0.27
N SER A 252 -3.31 9.27 0.77
CA SER A 252 -3.78 7.92 1.10
C SER A 252 -4.63 7.32 0.00
N ALA A 253 -5.69 8.02 -0.44
CA ALA A 253 -6.56 7.60 -1.53
C ALA A 253 -5.79 7.49 -2.85
N ALA A 254 -4.91 8.45 -3.14
CA ALA A 254 -4.02 8.41 -4.30
C ALA A 254 -3.15 7.15 -4.30
N THR A 255 -2.61 6.75 -3.15
CA THR A 255 -1.78 5.55 -2.98
C THR A 255 -2.58 4.27 -3.22
N ALA A 256 -3.79 4.19 -2.70
CA ALA A 256 -4.69 3.06 -2.93
C ALA A 256 -5.03 2.90 -4.43
N ILE A 257 -5.36 4.00 -5.11
CA ILE A 257 -5.64 4.01 -6.55
C ILE A 257 -4.40 3.65 -7.38
N ALA A 258 -3.20 4.11 -6.98
CA ALA A 258 -1.95 3.73 -7.61
C ALA A 258 -1.63 2.23 -7.44
N SER A 259 -1.83 1.70 -6.23
CA SER A 259 -1.69 0.27 -5.93
C SER A 259 -2.65 -0.59 -6.77
N ALA A 260 -3.90 -0.16 -6.89
CA ALA A 260 -4.90 -0.82 -7.73
C ALA A 260 -4.56 -0.75 -9.23
N SER A 261 -4.00 0.38 -9.69
CA SER A 261 -3.50 0.53 -11.06
C SER A 261 -2.39 -0.46 -11.37
N ALA A 262 -1.47 -0.67 -10.44
CA ALA A 262 -0.42 -1.68 -10.54
C ALA A 262 -1.02 -3.10 -10.56
N ALA A 263 -2.07 -3.35 -9.78
CA ALA A 263 -2.75 -4.65 -9.77
C ALA A 263 -3.39 -4.99 -11.11
N LEU A 264 -4.04 -4.03 -11.79
CA LEU A 264 -4.58 -4.22 -13.15
C LEU A 264 -3.48 -4.58 -14.15
N VAL A 265 -2.37 -3.82 -14.16
CA VAL A 265 -1.24 -4.09 -15.06
C VAL A 265 -0.64 -5.46 -14.76
N TRP A 266 -0.43 -5.78 -13.49
CA TRP A 266 0.20 -7.05 -13.10
C TRP A 266 -0.66 -8.28 -13.38
N SER A 267 -1.98 -8.14 -13.30
CA SER A 267 -2.90 -9.24 -13.64
C SER A 267 -2.84 -9.64 -15.11
N LEU A 268 -2.58 -8.69 -16.01
CA LEU A 268 -2.38 -8.95 -17.44
C LEU A 268 -1.00 -9.55 -17.74
N HIS A 269 -0.03 -9.25 -16.90
CA HIS A 269 1.36 -9.64 -17.10
C HIS A 269 1.88 -10.38 -15.85
N PRO A 270 1.34 -11.57 -15.51
CA PRO A 270 1.63 -12.27 -14.26
C PRO A 270 3.12 -12.66 -14.11
N ASP A 271 3.84 -12.78 -15.21
CA ASP A 271 5.28 -13.09 -15.24
C ASP A 271 6.19 -11.87 -15.06
N TRP A 272 5.64 -10.66 -15.09
CA TRP A 272 6.45 -9.46 -14.90
C TRP A 272 6.89 -9.32 -13.44
N THR A 273 8.06 -8.71 -13.29
CA THR A 273 8.58 -8.32 -11.98
C THR A 273 7.95 -6.98 -11.52
N ALA A 274 8.11 -6.67 -10.24
CA ALA A 274 7.72 -5.37 -9.68
C ALA A 274 8.34 -4.19 -10.47
N ASN A 275 9.60 -4.32 -10.87
CA ASN A 275 10.30 -3.31 -11.67
C ASN A 275 9.64 -3.09 -13.03
N GLN A 276 9.24 -4.15 -13.70
CA GLN A 276 8.61 -4.09 -15.03
C GLN A 276 7.23 -3.44 -14.97
N VAL A 277 6.42 -3.81 -13.96
CA VAL A 277 5.12 -3.16 -13.73
C VAL A 277 5.31 -1.67 -13.44
N LEU A 278 6.26 -1.32 -12.58
CA LEU A 278 6.53 0.07 -12.24
C LEU A 278 7.08 0.87 -13.42
N ASN A 279 7.98 0.29 -14.24
CA ASN A 279 8.46 0.93 -15.47
C ASN A 279 7.30 1.31 -16.39
N VAL A 280 6.38 0.39 -16.62
CA VAL A 280 5.21 0.64 -17.49
C VAL A 280 4.31 1.74 -16.93
N LEU A 281 4.09 1.76 -15.61
CA LEU A 281 3.32 2.83 -14.96
C LEU A 281 3.99 4.20 -15.12
N PHE A 282 5.32 4.26 -15.00
CA PHE A 282 6.09 5.50 -15.19
C PHE A 282 6.15 5.93 -16.65
N ASP A 283 6.40 5.01 -17.57
CA ASP A 283 6.49 5.28 -19.00
C ASP A 283 5.16 5.79 -19.56
N THR A 284 4.05 5.24 -19.10
CA THR A 284 2.70 5.61 -19.56
C THR A 284 2.05 6.75 -18.77
N ALA A 285 2.68 7.28 -17.73
CA ALA A 285 2.14 8.38 -16.93
C ALA A 285 1.89 9.63 -17.78
N ALA A 286 0.77 10.31 -17.53
CA ALA A 286 0.43 11.55 -18.23
C ALA A 286 1.31 12.70 -17.77
N ARG A 287 1.99 13.35 -18.69
CA ARG A 287 2.88 14.49 -18.47
C ARG A 287 2.96 15.39 -19.68
N ASP A 288 3.32 16.66 -19.47
CA ASP A 288 3.51 17.67 -20.52
C ASP A 288 4.99 18.12 -20.62
N TRP A 289 5.90 17.46 -19.89
CA TRP A 289 7.34 17.66 -19.95
C TRP A 289 8.03 16.52 -20.69
N LYS A 290 9.31 16.73 -21.03
CA LYS A 290 10.09 15.78 -21.85
C LYS A 290 10.37 14.49 -21.09
N ASP A 291 10.53 13.42 -21.86
CA ASP A 291 10.95 12.13 -21.34
C ASP A 291 12.33 12.26 -20.64
N GLY A 292 12.44 11.63 -19.46
CA GLY A 292 13.61 11.71 -18.61
C GLY A 292 13.61 12.88 -17.60
N GLU A 293 12.71 13.86 -17.75
CA GLU A 293 12.48 14.89 -16.75
C GLU A 293 11.44 14.41 -15.70
N ARG A 294 11.49 14.98 -14.50
CA ARG A 294 10.54 14.72 -13.42
C ARG A 294 10.00 16.02 -12.86
N SER A 295 8.72 16.04 -12.57
CA SER A 295 8.12 17.13 -11.80
C SER A 295 8.35 16.91 -10.31
N GLU A 296 8.67 17.97 -9.57
CA GLU A 296 8.71 17.94 -8.10
C GLU A 296 7.35 17.59 -7.49
N TYR A 297 6.26 17.95 -8.17
CA TYR A 297 4.88 17.81 -7.68
C TYR A 297 4.17 16.54 -8.17
N LEU A 298 4.49 16.07 -9.38
CA LEU A 298 3.81 14.95 -10.04
C LEU A 298 4.76 13.77 -10.34
N GLY A 299 6.04 13.88 -9.99
CA GLY A 299 7.04 12.85 -10.27
C GLY A 299 7.17 12.56 -11.77
N GLN A 300 6.94 11.31 -12.17
CA GLN A 300 6.90 10.87 -13.57
C GLN A 300 5.61 11.29 -14.30
N GLY A 301 4.62 11.80 -13.58
CA GLY A 301 3.33 12.22 -14.11
C GLY A 301 2.13 11.61 -13.40
N LEU A 302 0.93 11.83 -13.95
CA LEU A 302 -0.30 11.26 -13.44
C LEU A 302 -0.47 9.82 -13.94
N ILE A 303 -0.68 8.89 -13.02
CA ILE A 303 -0.80 7.46 -13.32
C ILE A 303 -1.94 7.18 -14.31
N ARG A 304 -1.69 6.29 -15.28
CA ARG A 304 -2.61 6.06 -16.40
C ARG A 304 -2.59 4.60 -16.87
N PRO A 305 -3.10 3.64 -16.05
CA PRO A 305 -3.06 2.21 -16.34
C PRO A 305 -3.78 1.86 -17.66
N SER A 306 -4.78 2.64 -18.06
CA SER A 306 -5.53 2.42 -19.33
C SER A 306 -4.63 2.43 -20.58
N MET A 307 -3.47 3.06 -20.53
CA MET A 307 -2.52 3.03 -21.65
C MET A 307 -1.91 1.64 -21.86
N ASN A 308 -1.62 0.92 -20.78
CA ASN A 308 -1.17 -0.47 -20.88
C ASN A 308 -2.36 -1.41 -21.09
N VAL A 309 -3.36 -1.34 -20.21
CA VAL A 309 -4.50 -2.28 -20.19
C VAL A 309 -5.28 -2.28 -21.51
N LEU A 310 -5.57 -1.10 -22.08
CA LEU A 310 -6.40 -0.98 -23.28
C LEU A 310 -5.60 -0.88 -24.58
N LYS A 311 -4.34 -0.45 -24.51
CA LYS A 311 -3.55 -0.13 -25.72
C LYS A 311 -2.23 -0.87 -25.81
N GLY A 312 -1.89 -1.70 -24.80
CA GLY A 312 -0.63 -2.45 -24.72
C GLY A 312 0.61 -1.57 -24.74
N LYS A 313 0.49 -0.29 -24.30
CA LYS A 313 1.62 0.66 -24.29
C LYS A 313 2.44 0.55 -23.01
N GLY A 314 3.66 1.03 -23.09
CA GLY A 314 4.65 1.09 -22.01
C GLY A 314 5.75 0.06 -22.20
N ASP A 315 6.99 0.49 -21.95
CA ASP A 315 8.17 -0.38 -21.97
C ASP A 315 8.36 -0.99 -20.58
N PRO A 316 8.29 -2.32 -20.41
CA PRO A 316 8.54 -2.96 -19.13
C PRO A 316 10.01 -2.84 -18.69
N GLY A 317 10.94 -2.58 -19.60
CA GLY A 317 12.36 -2.48 -19.27
C GLY A 317 12.97 -3.76 -18.68
N PRO A 318 14.19 -3.67 -18.12
CA PRO A 318 14.88 -4.80 -17.54
C PRO A 318 14.21 -5.28 -16.24
N PRO A 319 14.03 -6.61 -16.06
CA PRO A 319 13.30 -7.16 -14.91
C PRO A 319 14.02 -6.97 -13.57
N ASP A 320 15.34 -6.81 -13.59
CA ASP A 320 16.21 -6.79 -12.41
C ASP A 320 16.81 -5.40 -12.09
N ILE A 321 16.37 -4.34 -12.76
CA ILE A 321 16.80 -2.97 -12.48
C ILE A 321 15.64 -2.16 -11.93
N SER A 322 15.82 -1.62 -10.72
CA SER A 322 14.82 -0.75 -10.10
C SER A 322 14.65 0.55 -10.89
N PRO A 323 13.43 0.91 -11.30
CA PRO A 323 13.20 2.21 -11.93
C PRO A 323 13.34 3.39 -10.97
N LEU A 324 13.32 3.15 -9.65
CA LEU A 324 13.51 4.17 -8.62
C LEU A 324 15.00 4.47 -8.39
N THR A 325 15.77 3.44 -8.03
CA THR A 325 17.18 3.59 -7.62
C THR A 325 18.18 3.43 -8.75
N LYS A 326 17.75 2.87 -9.89
CA LYS A 326 18.60 2.45 -11.02
C LYS A 326 19.61 1.35 -10.65
N GLU A 327 19.43 0.74 -9.50
CA GLU A 327 20.26 -0.35 -9.01
C GLU A 327 19.66 -1.71 -9.34
N LYS A 328 20.51 -2.72 -9.32
CA LYS A 328 20.07 -4.10 -9.52
C LYS A 328 19.34 -4.60 -8.28
N THR A 329 18.12 -5.11 -8.48
CA THR A 329 17.33 -5.76 -7.43
C THR A 329 17.50 -7.28 -7.50
N THR A 330 17.68 -7.92 -6.34
CA THR A 330 17.59 -9.36 -6.22
C THR A 330 16.12 -9.74 -6.11
N GLY A 331 15.48 -10.03 -7.24
CA GLY A 331 14.13 -10.63 -7.22
C GLY A 331 14.21 -12.13 -6.88
N PRO A 332 13.08 -12.78 -6.52
CA PRO A 332 13.04 -14.22 -6.37
C PRO A 332 13.56 -14.86 -7.66
N ALA A 333 14.60 -15.68 -7.55
CA ALA A 333 15.12 -16.45 -8.68
C ALA A 333 13.94 -17.22 -9.28
N LYS A 334 13.67 -17.05 -10.59
CA LYS A 334 12.75 -17.95 -11.31
C LYS A 334 13.22 -19.36 -10.98
N SER A 335 12.37 -20.16 -10.36
CA SER A 335 12.63 -21.59 -10.27
C SER A 335 12.71 -22.08 -11.71
N SER A 336 13.94 -22.31 -12.18
CA SER A 336 14.17 -23.00 -13.44
C SER A 336 13.56 -24.39 -13.25
N GLU A 337 12.46 -24.65 -13.96
CA GLU A 337 12.03 -26.04 -14.16
C GLU A 337 13.23 -26.84 -14.61
N PRO A 338 13.47 -28.02 -14.05
CA PRO A 338 14.59 -28.87 -14.48
C PRO A 338 14.30 -29.28 -15.93
N SER A 339 15.04 -28.68 -16.85
CA SER A 339 15.12 -29.17 -18.24
C SER A 339 15.47 -30.63 -18.19
N SER A 340 14.54 -31.50 -18.60
CA SER A 340 14.74 -32.92 -18.74
C SER A 340 15.77 -33.20 -19.85
N SER A 341 17.05 -33.15 -19.50
CA SER A 341 18.11 -33.68 -20.34
C SER A 341 18.05 -35.19 -20.32
N LYS A 342 17.71 -35.77 -21.44
CA LYS A 342 17.75 -37.20 -21.72
C LYS A 342 19.11 -37.77 -21.29
N SER A 343 19.04 -38.68 -20.32
CA SER A 343 20.14 -39.55 -19.89
C SER A 343 20.64 -40.41 -21.06
N GLY A 344 21.86 -40.17 -21.48
CA GLY A 344 22.66 -41.17 -22.19
C GLY A 344 23.50 -41.90 -21.14
N SER A 345 23.27 -43.21 -21.04
CA SER A 345 24.05 -44.12 -20.19
C SER A 345 25.53 -44.14 -20.57
N PRO A 346 26.44 -44.18 -19.60
CA PRO A 346 27.74 -44.73 -19.81
C PRO A 346 27.91 -46.06 -19.04
N GLN A 347 28.49 -46.99 -19.74
CA GLN A 347 28.92 -48.34 -19.31
C GLN A 347 30.15 -48.27 -18.38
N PRO A 348 30.41 -49.26 -17.49
CA PRO A 348 31.36 -49.15 -16.41
C PRO A 348 32.78 -49.57 -16.80
N ALA A 349 33.77 -48.88 -16.24
CA ALA A 349 35.17 -49.36 -16.24
C ALA A 349 35.69 -49.47 -14.79
N LYS A 350 36.46 -50.53 -14.59
CA LYS A 350 36.93 -51.13 -13.35
C LYS A 350 38.18 -50.50 -12.75
N ASN A 351 38.29 -50.67 -11.42
CA ASN A 351 39.47 -50.94 -10.57
C ASN A 351 40.48 -49.83 -10.25
N GLY A 352 40.75 -49.74 -8.94
CA GLY A 352 42.07 -49.49 -8.40
C GLY A 352 42.08 -48.80 -7.02
N GLU A 353 42.12 -49.67 -6.00
CA GLU A 353 42.84 -49.61 -4.72
C GLU A 353 43.08 -48.30 -3.93
N ALA A 354 42.70 -48.44 -2.68
CA ALA A 354 43.03 -47.83 -1.41
C ALA A 354 44.42 -47.15 -1.26
N VAL A 355 44.49 -46.16 -0.38
CA VAL A 355 45.31 -46.14 0.85
C VAL A 355 44.85 -44.98 1.77
N ASP A 356 44.64 -45.37 3.02
CA ASP A 356 44.54 -44.62 4.27
C ASP A 356 45.59 -43.52 4.47
N LYS A 357 45.22 -42.45 5.14
CA LYS A 357 45.88 -41.97 6.36
C LYS A 357 45.15 -40.77 6.97
N ALA A 358 44.64 -41.02 8.17
CA ALA A 358 44.34 -40.06 9.19
C ALA A 358 45.61 -39.36 9.74
N VAL A 359 45.46 -38.22 10.39
CA VAL A 359 46.13 -37.64 11.59
C VAL A 359 45.87 -36.15 11.58
N ALA A 360 45.06 -35.62 12.46
CA ALA A 360 45.17 -35.22 13.84
C ALA A 360 45.44 -33.69 14.02
N VAL A 361 44.49 -33.07 14.64
CA VAL A 361 44.52 -32.09 15.75
C VAL A 361 45.81 -31.29 15.94
N ASN A 362 45.66 -29.97 16.01
CA ASN A 362 46.31 -29.20 17.07
C ASN A 362 45.56 -27.93 17.44
N GLU A 363 45.12 -27.89 18.70
CA GLU A 363 44.79 -26.68 19.47
C GLU A 363 46.08 -25.98 19.92
N SER A 364 46.04 -24.67 20.02
CA SER A 364 46.74 -23.88 21.05
C SER A 364 46.29 -22.41 20.92
N ASN A 365 45.53 -21.93 21.81
CA ASN A 365 45.70 -21.28 23.09
C ASN A 365 46.73 -20.13 23.17
N SER A 366 46.19 -19.07 23.75
CA SER A 366 46.67 -18.07 24.71
C SER A 366 46.78 -16.65 24.17
N SER A 367 45.96 -15.78 24.77
CA SER A 367 46.21 -14.88 25.94
C SER A 367 47.09 -13.70 25.49
N ASP A 368 46.87 -12.45 25.81
CA ASP A 368 46.46 -11.79 27.04
C ASP A 368 46.48 -10.25 26.83
N ASN A 369 45.76 -9.53 27.67
CA ASN A 369 45.99 -8.15 28.17
C ASN A 369 45.77 -6.96 27.20
N GLY A 370 45.00 -5.95 27.54
CA GLY A 370 45.03 -5.14 28.72
C GLY A 370 44.10 -3.94 28.63
N ASN A 371 43.61 -3.62 29.77
CA ASN A 371 42.88 -2.45 30.21
C ASN A 371 43.10 -1.13 29.47
N GLN A 372 41.97 -0.40 29.22
CA GLN A 372 41.90 0.99 29.70
C GLN A 372 40.45 1.43 29.94
N LEU A 373 40.07 1.52 31.22
CA LEU A 373 39.00 2.38 31.67
C LEU A 373 39.44 3.83 31.51
N GLY A 374 38.61 4.65 30.92
CA GLY A 374 38.74 6.10 30.86
C GLY A 374 37.38 6.76 31.06
N LEU A 375 37.13 7.22 32.26
CA LEU A 375 36.03 8.09 32.66
C LEU A 375 35.80 9.26 31.70
N ILE A 376 34.51 9.53 31.36
CA ILE A 376 34.02 10.90 31.29
C ILE A 376 32.60 10.93 31.86
N LEU A 377 32.51 11.30 33.14
CA LEU A 377 31.37 11.91 33.79
C LEU A 377 31.38 13.41 33.48
N GLY A 378 30.21 13.96 33.16
CA GLY A 378 29.98 15.40 33.29
C GLY A 378 29.50 16.07 32.00
N VAL A 379 28.19 16.25 31.84
CA VAL A 379 27.44 17.49 31.65
C VAL A 379 25.96 17.12 31.48
N ALA A 380 25.24 17.12 32.55
CA ALA A 380 23.78 17.14 32.60
C ALA A 380 23.35 18.11 33.69
N ALA A 381 23.33 19.40 33.41
CA ALA A 381 22.59 20.40 34.17
C ALA A 381 22.71 21.79 33.53
N ALA A 382 21.90 22.10 32.50
CA ALA A 382 21.59 23.50 32.12
C ALA A 382 20.56 23.62 30.96
N VAL A 383 19.40 22.95 31.02
CA VAL A 383 18.29 23.24 30.08
C VAL A 383 16.93 23.38 30.79
N ALA A 384 16.86 23.37 32.12
CA ALA A 384 15.57 23.40 32.81
C ALA A 384 15.08 24.83 33.21
N VAL A 385 15.77 25.91 32.85
CA VAL A 385 15.40 27.27 33.29
C VAL A 385 14.80 28.18 32.23
N LEU A 386 14.87 27.84 30.96
CA LEU A 386 14.34 28.68 29.89
C LEU A 386 12.93 28.31 29.38
N GLY A 387 12.40 27.16 29.79
CA GLY A 387 11.02 26.73 29.45
C GLY A 387 9.91 27.32 30.31
N GLY A 388 10.22 27.76 31.50
CA GLY A 388 9.22 28.24 32.48
C GLY A 388 8.73 29.67 32.27
N VAL A 389 9.50 30.52 31.63
CA VAL A 389 9.16 31.94 31.45
C VAL A 389 8.26 32.16 30.24
N ALA A 390 8.43 31.37 29.19
CA ALA A 390 7.57 31.47 27.98
C ALA A 390 6.12 31.01 28.22
N TYR A 391 5.91 30.05 29.10
CA TYR A 391 4.58 29.54 29.41
C TYR A 391 3.73 30.52 30.25
N ALA A 392 4.36 31.31 31.11
CA ALA A 392 3.67 32.29 31.93
C ALA A 392 3.21 33.56 31.19
N VAL A 393 3.90 33.92 30.11
CA VAL A 393 3.58 35.10 29.30
C VAL A 393 2.40 34.84 28.36
N VAL A 394 2.28 33.61 27.83
CA VAL A 394 1.17 33.24 26.93
C VAL A 394 -0.15 33.11 27.68
N ARG A 395 -0.13 32.72 28.95
CA ARG A 395 -1.35 32.57 29.76
C ARG A 395 -1.95 33.91 30.21
N ARG A 396 -1.14 34.99 30.29
CA ARG A 396 -1.65 36.35 30.64
C ARG A 396 -2.28 37.14 29.48
N ARG A 397 -2.07 36.69 28.23
CA ARG A 397 -2.69 37.35 27.05
C ARG A 397 -4.04 36.76 26.61
N LYS A 398 -4.51 35.71 27.27
CA LYS A 398 -5.82 35.11 27.00
C LYS A 398 -6.87 35.41 28.08
N ALA A 399 -6.56 36.30 29.02
CA ALA A 399 -7.47 36.72 30.12
C ALA A 399 -7.61 38.25 30.20
N ALA A 400 -7.46 38.94 29.08
CA ALA A 400 -7.83 40.36 28.95
C ALA A 400 -8.68 40.56 27.70
#